data_22183fabb2ca76cfd50a94763d4114f7
#
_entry.id   22183fabb2ca76cfd50a94763d4114f7
#
_cell.length_a   1.000
_cell.length_b   1.000
_cell.length_c   1.000
_cell.angle_alpha   90.00
_cell.angle_beta   90.00
_cell.angle_gamma   90.00
#
_symmetry.space_group_name_H-M   'P 1'
#
loop_
_entity.id
_entity.type
_entity.pdbx_description
1 polymer ?
#
loop_
_entity_poly.entity_id
_entity_poly.type
_entity_poly.pdbx_seq_one_letter_code
_entity_poly.pdbx_strand_id
1 'polypeptide(L)'
;MKEFKGRVIAPGTVTAEALVSHGGLNTLASFQKALQFGDKTATCGDQNNPDLYNKQMLGKALCLPQTIGSTTGGLVLYCACAMQRQPACMLFSKPIDSLAAAGSILASVWLPDVKMPVITCSNKLRTYTTARYYTEAQILEKITKGA
;
A
#
# COMPACT_ATOMS: atom_id res chain seq x y z
N MET A 1 -19.06 -12.39 -5.85
CA MET A 1 -17.90 -11.48 -5.73
C MET A 1 -18.22 -10.44 -4.66
N LYS A 2 -17.32 -10.19 -3.70
CA LYS A 2 -17.58 -9.25 -2.59
C LYS A 2 -17.02 -7.88 -2.95
N GLU A 3 -17.83 -6.85 -2.85
CA GLU A 3 -17.41 -5.44 -3.03
C GLU A 3 -17.14 -4.81 -1.67
N PHE A 4 -16.02 -4.08 -1.56
CA PHE A 4 -15.68 -3.31 -0.37
C PHE A 4 -15.58 -1.84 -0.75
N LYS A 5 -16.21 -0.96 0.00
CA LYS A 5 -16.17 0.49 -0.23
C LYS A 5 -15.22 1.16 0.74
N GLY A 6 -14.42 2.08 0.26
CA GLY A 6 -13.50 2.87 1.05
C GLY A 6 -13.39 4.30 0.55
N ARG A 7 -12.68 5.13 1.31
CA ARG A 7 -12.35 6.50 0.90
C ARG A 7 -11.10 6.47 0.02
N VAL A 8 -11.19 7.06 -1.15
CA VAL A 8 -10.06 7.23 -2.06
C VAL A 8 -9.14 8.32 -1.52
N ILE A 9 -7.85 8.02 -1.41
CA ILE A 9 -6.76 8.96 -1.05
C ILE A 9 -6.00 9.37 -2.31
N ALA A 10 -5.60 8.40 -3.11
CA ALA A 10 -5.04 8.62 -4.44
C ALA A 10 -5.86 7.81 -5.45
N PRO A 11 -6.38 8.45 -6.52
CA PRO A 11 -7.23 7.78 -7.49
C PRO A 11 -6.42 6.90 -8.44
N GLY A 12 -7.11 5.94 -9.06
CA GLY A 12 -6.56 5.10 -10.12
C GLY A 12 -7.27 3.77 -10.24
N THR A 13 -6.94 3.03 -11.29
CA THR A 13 -7.45 1.68 -11.55
C THR A 13 -6.26 0.77 -11.77
N VAL A 14 -6.22 -0.36 -11.10
CA VAL A 14 -5.15 -1.35 -11.21
C VAL A 14 -5.68 -2.75 -10.96
N THR A 15 -5.04 -3.72 -11.61
CA THR A 15 -5.24 -5.15 -11.39
C THR A 15 -3.91 -5.72 -10.93
N ALA A 16 -3.88 -6.33 -9.76
CA ALA A 16 -2.65 -6.88 -9.19
C ALA A 16 -2.94 -8.01 -8.21
N GLU A 17 -1.95 -8.88 -8.04
CA GLU A 17 -1.96 -9.93 -7.01
C GLU A 17 -1.89 -9.30 -5.62
N ALA A 18 -2.69 -9.81 -4.69
CA ALA A 18 -2.72 -9.33 -3.32
C ALA A 18 -1.51 -9.81 -2.52
N LEU A 19 -0.91 -8.89 -1.78
CA LEU A 19 0.05 -9.18 -0.73
C LEU A 19 -0.50 -8.62 0.59
N VAL A 20 -0.82 -9.53 1.50
CA VAL A 20 -1.55 -9.20 2.74
C VAL A 20 -0.61 -9.17 3.93
N SER A 21 -0.73 -8.11 4.74
CA SER A 21 -0.08 -7.98 6.03
C SER A 21 -1.12 -7.82 7.15
N HIS A 22 -0.98 -8.59 8.20
CA HIS A 22 -1.77 -8.43 9.44
C HIS A 22 -1.16 -7.39 10.38
N GLY A 23 0.15 -7.13 10.21
CA GLY A 23 0.88 -6.09 10.92
C GLY A 23 0.93 -4.76 10.17
N GLY A 24 1.33 -3.70 10.87
CA GLY A 24 1.60 -2.40 10.26
C GLY A 24 2.82 -2.45 9.35
N LEU A 25 2.83 -1.64 8.30
CA LEU A 25 3.96 -1.48 7.40
C LEU A 25 4.93 -0.41 7.95
N ASN A 26 6.09 -0.81 8.40
CA ASN A 26 7.19 0.12 8.62
C ASN A 26 7.81 0.48 7.26
N THR A 27 7.44 1.63 6.72
CA THR A 27 7.84 2.01 5.37
C THR A 27 9.36 2.07 5.19
N LEU A 28 10.08 2.65 6.17
CA LEU A 28 11.54 2.76 6.09
C LEU A 28 12.20 1.38 6.05
N ALA A 29 11.89 0.51 7.02
CA ALA A 29 12.45 -0.83 7.09
C ALA A 29 12.04 -1.69 5.88
N SER A 30 10.80 -1.56 5.42
CA SER A 30 10.28 -2.33 4.31
C SER A 30 10.92 -1.97 2.97
N PHE A 31 11.12 -0.67 2.69
CA PHE A 31 11.69 -0.20 1.42
C PHE A 31 13.20 0.02 1.45
N GLN A 32 13.89 -0.21 2.57
CA GLN A 32 15.32 0.03 2.72
C GLN A 32 16.15 -0.64 1.62
N LYS A 33 15.89 -1.91 1.32
CA LYS A 33 16.60 -2.64 0.26
C LYS A 33 16.47 -1.96 -1.11
N ALA A 34 15.27 -1.50 -1.43
CA ALA A 34 14.99 -0.84 -2.69
C ALA A 34 15.64 0.54 -2.80
N LEU A 35 15.56 1.35 -1.73
CA LEU A 35 16.00 2.74 -1.75
C LEU A 35 17.48 2.91 -1.51
N GLN A 36 18.12 2.08 -0.68
CA GLN A 36 19.53 2.20 -0.32
C GLN A 36 20.43 1.25 -1.11
N PHE A 37 19.96 0.05 -1.43
CA PHE A 37 20.77 -0.98 -2.08
C PHE A 37 20.33 -1.29 -3.52
N GLY A 38 19.38 -0.53 -4.05
CA GLY A 38 18.98 -0.62 -5.46
C GLY A 38 18.18 -1.89 -5.82
N ASP A 39 17.57 -2.55 -4.85
CA ASP A 39 16.70 -3.71 -5.13
C ASP A 39 15.55 -3.30 -6.05
N LYS A 40 15.51 -3.91 -7.23
CA LYS A 40 14.53 -3.59 -8.27
C LYS A 40 13.16 -4.19 -8.01
N THR A 41 13.05 -5.14 -7.11
CA THR A 41 11.81 -5.86 -6.79
C THR A 41 11.06 -5.30 -5.59
N ALA A 42 11.67 -4.32 -4.91
CA ALA A 42 11.17 -3.79 -3.64
C ALA A 42 10.89 -4.91 -2.63
N THR A 43 11.85 -5.81 -2.46
CA THR A 43 11.76 -6.88 -1.47
C THR A 43 11.71 -6.28 -0.07
N CYS A 44 10.68 -6.61 0.71
CA CYS A 44 10.51 -6.11 2.06
C CYS A 44 11.69 -6.49 2.96
N GLY A 45 12.32 -5.48 3.55
CA GLY A 45 13.44 -5.64 4.49
C GLY A 45 13.04 -5.74 5.96
N ASP A 46 11.78 -5.47 6.29
CA ASP A 46 11.31 -5.42 7.68
C ASP A 46 11.18 -6.82 8.30
N GLN A 47 12.15 -7.20 9.12
CA GLN A 47 12.17 -8.48 9.83
C GLN A 47 11.07 -8.61 10.90
N ASN A 48 10.50 -7.48 11.34
CA ASN A 48 9.44 -7.48 12.35
C ASN A 48 8.05 -7.70 11.72
N ASN A 49 7.95 -7.75 10.40
CA ASN A 49 6.70 -8.08 9.71
C ASN A 49 6.81 -9.45 9.02
N PRO A 50 6.39 -10.53 9.68
CA PRO A 50 6.53 -11.89 9.14
C PRO A 50 5.70 -12.12 7.88
N ASP A 51 4.63 -11.34 7.66
CA ASP A 51 3.79 -11.48 6.48
C ASP A 51 4.47 -10.94 5.21
N LEU A 52 5.32 -9.92 5.36
CA LEU A 52 5.96 -9.22 4.25
C LEU A 52 7.46 -9.52 4.11
N TYR A 53 8.12 -9.90 5.18
CA TYR A 53 9.57 -10.09 5.19
C TYR A 53 10.05 -10.97 4.03
N ASN A 54 11.04 -10.48 3.29
CA ASN A 54 11.60 -11.10 2.08
C ASN A 54 10.61 -11.35 0.93
N LYS A 55 9.40 -10.75 0.96
CA LYS A 55 8.48 -10.82 -0.17
C LYS A 55 8.62 -9.58 -1.06
N GLN A 56 8.43 -9.76 -2.35
CA GLN A 56 8.40 -8.69 -3.33
C GLN A 56 7.13 -7.86 -3.14
N MET A 57 7.27 -6.54 -3.02
CA MET A 57 6.15 -5.60 -2.91
C MET A 57 5.86 -4.88 -4.24
N LEU A 58 6.84 -4.76 -5.13
CA LEU A 58 6.67 -4.13 -6.43
C LEU A 58 5.56 -4.81 -7.22
N GLY A 59 4.62 -4.03 -7.71
CA GLY A 59 3.51 -4.52 -8.54
C GLY A 59 2.45 -5.33 -7.81
N LYS A 60 2.52 -5.44 -6.47
CA LYS A 60 1.50 -6.13 -5.66
C LYS A 60 0.45 -5.16 -5.13
N ALA A 61 -0.79 -5.64 -5.00
CA ALA A 61 -1.83 -4.94 -4.24
C ALA A 61 -1.57 -5.16 -2.74
N LEU A 62 -0.97 -4.17 -2.09
CA LEU A 62 -0.54 -4.27 -0.70
C LEU A 62 -1.71 -3.98 0.25
N CYS A 63 -2.16 -5.00 0.98
CA CYS A 63 -3.26 -4.93 1.93
C CYS A 63 -2.71 -4.92 3.35
N LEU A 64 -2.99 -3.88 4.12
CA LEU A 64 -2.43 -3.68 5.46
C LEU A 64 -3.35 -2.86 6.37
N PRO A 65 -3.20 -2.97 7.69
CA PRO A 65 -4.00 -2.17 8.61
C PRO A 65 -3.61 -0.68 8.59
N GLN A 66 -2.32 -0.37 8.63
CA GLN A 66 -1.79 1.00 8.76
C GLN A 66 -0.30 1.02 8.44
N THR A 67 0.30 2.21 8.26
CA THR A 67 1.75 2.33 8.35
C THR A 67 2.17 2.59 9.80
N ILE A 68 3.42 2.26 10.10
CA ILE A 68 4.04 2.44 11.42
C ILE A 68 5.49 2.92 11.24
N GLY A 69 6.09 3.38 12.32
CA GLY A 69 7.51 3.73 12.36
C GLY A 69 7.77 5.22 12.25
N SER A 70 8.79 5.57 11.48
CA SER A 70 9.34 6.93 11.42
C SER A 70 8.39 7.98 10.86
N THR A 71 8.51 9.22 11.33
CA THR A 71 7.85 10.41 10.76
C THR A 71 8.24 10.67 9.30
N THR A 72 9.32 10.07 8.80
CA THR A 72 9.71 10.13 7.39
C THR A 72 8.96 9.13 6.49
N GLY A 73 8.03 8.36 7.05
CA GLY A 73 7.33 7.30 6.33
C GLY A 73 6.65 7.76 5.03
N GLY A 74 6.06 8.95 5.02
CA GLY A 74 5.47 9.53 3.82
C GLY A 74 6.51 9.86 2.74
N LEU A 75 7.66 10.40 3.13
CA LEU A 75 8.76 10.66 2.21
C LEU A 75 9.31 9.36 1.61
N VAL A 76 9.42 8.32 2.42
CA VAL A 76 9.85 6.98 1.94
C VAL A 76 8.89 6.45 0.87
N LEU A 77 7.58 6.57 1.06
CA LEU A 77 6.60 6.18 0.04
C LEU A 77 6.73 7.00 -1.24
N TYR A 78 6.91 8.31 -1.10
CA TYR A 78 7.17 9.19 -2.24
C TYR A 78 8.44 8.77 -3.00
N CYS A 79 9.55 8.53 -2.30
CA CYS A 79 10.80 8.08 -2.91
C CYS A 79 10.65 6.72 -3.60
N ALA A 80 9.91 5.78 -3.00
CA ALA A 80 9.61 4.50 -3.62
C ALA A 80 8.86 4.67 -4.94
N CYS A 81 7.89 5.59 -4.99
CA CYS A 81 7.20 5.96 -6.21
C CYS A 81 8.14 6.61 -7.23
N ALA A 82 8.96 7.59 -6.83
CA ALA A 82 9.90 8.27 -7.71
C ALA A 82 10.93 7.32 -8.34
N MET A 83 11.34 6.29 -7.61
CA MET A 83 12.24 5.26 -8.08
C MET A 83 11.54 4.09 -8.80
N GLN A 84 10.22 4.16 -8.99
CA GLN A 84 9.41 3.09 -9.57
C GLN A 84 9.55 1.75 -8.80
N ARG A 85 9.51 1.83 -7.48
CA ARG A 85 9.59 0.69 -6.54
C ARG A 85 8.32 0.55 -5.70
N GLN A 86 7.25 1.26 -6.07
CA GLN A 86 5.98 1.25 -5.35
C GLN A 86 5.19 -0.05 -5.56
N PRO A 87 4.30 -0.39 -4.61
CA PRO A 87 3.23 -1.35 -4.84
C PRO A 87 2.33 -0.91 -6.00
N ALA A 88 1.60 -1.84 -6.59
CA ALA A 88 0.58 -1.50 -7.59
C ALA A 88 -0.54 -0.64 -6.98
N CYS A 89 -0.91 -0.91 -5.75
CA CYS A 89 -1.83 -0.10 -4.94
C CYS A 89 -1.65 -0.39 -3.45
N MET A 90 -2.23 0.47 -2.61
CA MET A 90 -2.29 0.25 -1.16
C MET A 90 -3.73 0.30 -0.66
N LEU A 91 -4.12 -0.72 0.10
CA LEU A 91 -5.45 -0.88 0.67
C LEU A 91 -5.35 -0.94 2.20
N PHE A 92 -5.88 0.07 2.86
CA PHE A 92 -5.84 0.17 4.31
C PHE A 92 -7.12 -0.35 4.94
N SER A 93 -7.02 -1.30 5.86
CA SER A 93 -8.17 -1.83 6.61
C SER A 93 -8.55 -0.96 7.81
N LYS A 94 -7.67 -0.03 8.22
CA LYS A 94 -7.94 1.04 9.20
C LYS A 94 -7.86 2.40 8.52
N PRO A 95 -8.32 3.49 9.16
CA PRO A 95 -8.07 4.82 8.64
C PRO A 95 -6.58 5.03 8.39
N ILE A 96 -6.26 5.52 7.20
CA ILE A 96 -4.87 5.81 6.83
C ILE A 96 -4.30 6.90 7.75
N ASP A 97 -3.05 6.74 8.16
CA ASP A 97 -2.34 7.76 8.90
C ASP A 97 -1.92 8.94 8.00
N SER A 98 -1.64 10.07 8.63
CA SER A 98 -1.33 11.31 7.92
C SER A 98 -0.05 11.23 7.08
N LEU A 99 0.94 10.44 7.51
CA LEU A 99 2.23 10.33 6.82
C LEU A 99 2.08 9.54 5.53
N ALA A 100 1.43 8.38 5.59
CA ALA A 100 1.14 7.58 4.41
C ALA A 100 0.22 8.33 3.43
N ALA A 101 -0.79 9.05 3.94
CA ALA A 101 -1.66 9.86 3.12
C ALA A 101 -0.88 10.97 2.40
N ALA A 102 -0.04 11.72 3.13
CA ALA A 102 0.78 12.79 2.56
C ALA A 102 1.71 12.25 1.46
N GLY A 103 2.47 11.18 1.73
CA GLY A 103 3.38 10.60 0.73
C GLY A 103 2.67 10.11 -0.52
N SER A 104 1.50 9.48 -0.35
CA SER A 104 0.69 8.99 -1.47
C SER A 104 0.10 10.12 -2.31
N ILE A 105 -0.41 11.18 -1.67
CA ILE A 105 -0.95 12.35 -2.35
C ILE A 105 0.16 13.08 -3.10
N LEU A 106 1.30 13.35 -2.47
CA LEU A 106 2.43 14.00 -3.11
C LEU A 106 2.92 13.20 -4.33
N ALA A 107 3.02 11.87 -4.21
CA ALA A 107 3.38 11.02 -5.34
C ALA A 107 2.38 11.14 -6.48
N SER A 108 1.08 11.14 -6.19
CA SER A 108 0.03 11.25 -7.22
C SER A 108 0.01 12.60 -7.93
N VAL A 109 0.46 13.68 -7.26
CA VAL A 109 0.47 15.05 -7.82
C VAL A 109 1.76 15.35 -8.56
N TRP A 110 2.91 14.97 -8.00
CA TRP A 110 4.22 15.37 -8.52
C TRP A 110 4.86 14.34 -9.45
N LEU A 111 4.35 13.11 -9.47
CA LEU A 111 4.85 12.03 -10.32
C LEU A 111 3.72 11.54 -11.27
N PRO A 112 3.39 12.31 -12.31
CA PRO A 112 2.20 12.05 -13.15
C PRO A 112 2.23 10.69 -13.85
N ASP A 113 3.42 10.15 -14.11
CA ASP A 113 3.60 8.85 -14.77
C ASP A 113 3.51 7.67 -13.79
N VAL A 114 3.49 7.94 -12.49
CA VAL A 114 3.40 6.92 -11.45
C VAL A 114 1.97 6.80 -10.95
N LYS A 115 1.41 5.60 -11.06
CA LYS A 115 0.05 5.32 -10.56
C LYS A 115 0.15 4.31 -9.42
N MET A 116 -0.19 4.76 -8.23
CA MET A 116 -0.35 3.92 -7.04
C MET A 116 -1.67 4.32 -6.36
N PRO A 117 -2.81 3.75 -6.79
CA PRO A 117 -4.09 3.99 -6.12
C PRO A 117 -4.01 3.64 -4.63
N VAL A 118 -4.61 4.48 -3.80
CA VAL A 118 -4.64 4.28 -2.34
C VAL A 118 -6.06 4.46 -1.83
N ILE A 119 -6.55 3.43 -1.15
CA ILE A 119 -7.87 3.39 -0.55
C ILE A 119 -7.75 3.08 0.93
N THR A 120 -8.48 3.82 1.74
CA THR A 120 -8.61 3.56 3.18
C THR A 120 -10.03 3.16 3.53
N CYS A 121 -10.21 2.36 4.58
CA CYS A 121 -11.55 2.04 5.05
C CYS A 121 -12.30 3.32 5.45
N SER A 122 -13.62 3.34 5.23
CA SER A 122 -14.46 4.38 5.83
C SER A 122 -14.71 4.02 7.30
N ASN A 123 -14.95 5.03 8.16
CA ASN A 123 -15.24 4.82 9.59
C ASN A 123 -16.43 3.89 9.84
N LYS A 124 -17.30 3.67 8.85
CA LYS A 124 -18.45 2.74 8.90
C LYS A 124 -18.03 1.28 8.67
N LEU A 125 -16.81 0.99 8.19
CA LEU A 125 -16.33 -0.37 7.90
C LEU A 125 -15.42 -0.92 9.00
N ARG A 126 -15.45 -0.38 10.20
CA ARG A 126 -14.66 -0.85 11.35
C ARG A 126 -14.88 -2.33 11.71
N THR A 127 -15.97 -2.94 11.23
CA THR A 127 -16.38 -4.29 11.61
C THR A 127 -15.79 -5.40 10.73
N TYR A 128 -15.13 -5.08 9.62
CA TYR A 128 -14.64 -6.08 8.66
C TYR A 128 -13.13 -5.95 8.39
N THR A 129 -12.36 -5.84 9.43
CA THR A 129 -10.97 -5.41 9.39
C THR A 129 -9.96 -6.51 9.60
N THR A 130 -10.09 -7.61 8.92
CA THR A 130 -8.96 -8.51 8.79
C THR A 130 -8.72 -8.79 7.33
N ALA A 131 -7.49 -8.60 6.90
CA ALA A 131 -6.97 -8.98 5.62
C ALA A 131 -7.30 -10.44 5.20
N ARG A 132 -7.89 -11.24 6.08
CA ARG A 132 -8.44 -12.58 5.82
C ARG A 132 -9.50 -12.64 4.72
N TYR A 133 -10.11 -11.52 4.37
CA TYR A 133 -11.25 -11.48 3.44
C TYR A 133 -10.88 -10.97 2.04
N TYR A 134 -9.63 -10.57 1.81
CA TYR A 134 -9.18 -10.17 0.49
C TYR A 134 -8.58 -11.36 -0.25
N THR A 135 -9.38 -12.06 -1.04
CA THR A 135 -8.87 -12.91 -2.11
C THR A 135 -8.45 -12.04 -3.29
N GLU A 136 -7.52 -12.50 -4.12
CA GLU A 136 -7.11 -11.79 -5.35
C GLU A 136 -8.30 -11.25 -6.14
N ALA A 137 -9.31 -12.08 -6.39
CA ALA A 137 -10.50 -11.69 -7.12
C ALA A 137 -11.29 -10.55 -6.46
N GLN A 138 -11.31 -10.48 -5.14
CA GLN A 138 -12.04 -9.45 -4.38
C GLN A 138 -11.35 -8.08 -4.42
N ILE A 139 -10.02 -8.07 -4.52
CA ILE A 139 -9.24 -6.83 -4.63
C ILE A 139 -9.34 -6.26 -6.04
N LEU A 140 -9.24 -7.11 -7.05
CA LEU A 140 -9.37 -6.75 -8.45
C LEU A 140 -10.68 -6.01 -8.76
N GLU A 141 -11.79 -6.52 -8.24
CA GLU A 141 -13.10 -5.93 -8.48
C GLU A 141 -13.25 -4.56 -7.81
N LYS A 142 -12.69 -4.39 -6.63
CA LYS A 142 -12.80 -3.16 -5.85
C LYS A 142 -12.01 -2.00 -6.44
N ILE A 143 -10.81 -2.26 -6.93
CA ILE A 143 -9.94 -1.25 -7.52
C ILE A 143 -10.53 -0.75 -8.85
N THR A 144 -11.18 -1.63 -9.60
CA THR A 144 -11.82 -1.29 -10.89
C THR A 144 -13.08 -0.43 -10.71
N LYS A 145 -13.84 -0.61 -9.62
CA LYS A 145 -15.10 0.11 -9.36
C LYS A 145 -14.96 1.36 -8.49
N GLY A 146 -13.82 1.57 -7.87
CA GLY A 146 -13.54 2.74 -7.01
C GLY A 146 -12.91 3.93 -7.72
N ALA A 147 -12.79 3.85 -9.03
CA ALA A 147 -12.29 4.93 -9.87
C ALA A 147 -13.43 5.82 -10.33
#